data_4393fe11511a42736f45274baca92350
#
_entry.id   4393fe11511a42736f45274baca92350
#
_cell.length_a   1.000
_cell.length_b   1.000
_cell.length_c   1.000
_cell.angle_alpha   90.00
_cell.angle_beta   90.00
_cell.angle_gamma   90.00
#
_symmetry.space_group_name_H-M   'P 1'
#
loop_
_entity.id
_entity.type
_entity.pdbx_description
1 polymer ?
#
loop_
_entity_poly.entity_id
_entity_poly.type
_entity_poly.pdbx_seq_one_letter_code
_entity_poly.pdbx_strand_id
1 'polypeptide(L)'
;KKTETAAGMGGAVIFVITISSFITGLIYKFILANPFLVKKGIDLTYLKTIVFILVIAALVQFVEMFLKKSMPSLYQSLGVYLPLITTNCAVLGVALNCVTYDYNLLEGVVYGFSTAFGFFIAIVLMAGIREKIEYNDIPKTFRGTAIVLITACLMSIAFMGFSGMI
;
A
#
# COMPACT_ATOMS: atom_id res chain seq x y z
N LYS A 1 9.72 -13.18 -15.48
CA LYS A 1 8.81 -12.10 -15.93
C LYS A 1 7.79 -11.70 -14.84
N LYS A 2 7.18 -12.65 -14.11
CA LYS A 2 6.21 -12.32 -13.04
C LYS A 2 6.89 -11.65 -11.83
N THR A 3 8.05 -12.13 -11.45
CA THR A 3 8.89 -11.57 -10.38
C THR A 3 9.41 -10.17 -10.72
N GLU A 4 9.79 -9.89 -11.95
CA GLU A 4 10.22 -8.54 -12.38
C GLU A 4 9.07 -7.53 -12.30
N THR A 5 7.87 -7.92 -12.75
CA THR A 5 6.68 -7.07 -12.65
C THR A 5 6.28 -6.85 -11.19
N ALA A 6 6.38 -7.90 -10.35
CA ALA A 6 6.12 -7.79 -8.91
C ALA A 6 7.11 -6.86 -8.20
N ALA A 7 8.40 -6.91 -8.57
CA ALA A 7 9.42 -6.01 -8.03
C ALA A 7 9.16 -4.56 -8.44
N GLY A 8 8.82 -4.32 -9.71
CA GLY A 8 8.45 -2.97 -10.19
C GLY A 8 7.21 -2.41 -9.48
N MET A 9 6.18 -3.23 -9.31
CA MET A 9 4.96 -2.86 -8.58
C MET A 9 5.25 -2.58 -7.10
N GLY A 10 6.04 -3.43 -6.46
CA GLY A 10 6.43 -3.25 -5.06
C GLY A 10 7.24 -1.98 -4.84
N GLY A 11 8.17 -1.65 -5.75
CA GLY A 11 8.90 -0.38 -5.73
C GLY A 11 7.99 0.84 -5.85
N ALA A 12 7.00 0.79 -6.75
CA ALA A 12 6.00 1.84 -6.89
C ALA A 12 5.16 2.00 -5.60
N VAL A 13 4.79 0.89 -4.97
CA VAL A 13 4.04 0.91 -3.69
C VAL A 13 4.88 1.53 -2.57
N ILE A 14 6.17 1.20 -2.46
CA ILE A 14 7.06 1.82 -1.47
C ILE A 14 7.08 3.34 -1.64
N PHE A 15 7.26 3.80 -2.86
CA PHE A 15 7.27 5.23 -3.17
C PHE A 15 5.95 5.91 -2.78
N VAL A 16 4.82 5.32 -3.19
CA VAL A 16 3.48 5.87 -2.91
C VAL A 16 3.19 5.89 -1.41
N ILE A 17 3.45 4.81 -0.67
CA ILE A 17 3.19 4.76 0.78
C ILE A 17 4.04 5.78 1.51
N THR A 18 5.33 5.90 1.18
CA THR A 18 6.24 6.84 1.84
C THR A 18 5.80 8.28 1.64
N ILE A 19 5.46 8.67 0.40
CA ILE A 19 4.98 10.02 0.11
C ILE A 19 3.58 10.25 0.73
N SER A 20 2.69 9.26 0.66
CA SER A 20 1.37 9.36 1.30
C SER A 20 1.47 9.58 2.79
N SER A 21 2.34 8.84 3.49
CA SER A 21 2.57 9.01 4.94
C SER A 21 3.08 10.41 5.27
N PHE A 22 3.98 10.94 4.43
CA PHE A 22 4.48 12.31 4.62
C PHE A 22 3.36 13.34 4.44
N ILE A 23 2.61 13.28 3.33
CA ILE A 23 1.58 14.27 3.01
C ILE A 23 0.37 14.16 3.93
N THR A 24 -0.10 12.95 4.24
CA THR A 24 -1.22 12.75 5.18
C THR A 24 -0.85 13.19 6.59
N GLY A 25 0.39 12.94 7.04
CA GLY A 25 0.91 13.45 8.31
C GLY A 25 0.96 14.98 8.36
N LEU A 26 1.35 15.60 7.24
CA LEU A 26 1.40 17.07 7.11
C LEU A 26 -0.01 17.67 7.13
N ILE A 27 -0.94 17.08 6.39
CA ILE A 27 -2.36 17.51 6.37
C ILE A 27 -3.00 17.34 7.75
N TYR A 28 -2.75 16.21 8.42
CA TYR A 28 -3.27 15.99 9.76
C TYR A 28 -2.79 17.06 10.73
N LYS A 29 -1.48 17.35 10.74
CA LYS A 29 -0.87 18.33 11.64
C LYS A 29 -1.31 19.76 11.35
N PHE A 30 -1.46 20.15 10.08
CA PHE A 30 -1.78 21.52 9.70
C PHE A 30 -3.28 21.81 9.64
N ILE A 31 -4.10 20.84 9.27
CA ILE A 31 -5.54 21.03 9.03
C ILE A 31 -6.39 20.41 10.14
N LEU A 32 -6.22 19.11 10.39
CA LEU A 32 -7.10 18.39 11.33
C LEU A 32 -6.76 18.65 12.81
N ALA A 33 -5.47 18.77 13.13
CA ALA A 33 -5.01 19.05 14.50
C ALA A 33 -4.96 20.54 14.84
N ASN A 34 -5.51 21.42 14.00
CA ASN A 34 -5.50 22.85 14.25
C ASN A 34 -6.46 23.20 15.38
N PRO A 35 -5.99 23.79 16.51
CA PRO A 35 -6.82 24.09 17.67
C PRO A 35 -8.00 25.03 17.38
N PHE A 36 -7.93 25.75 16.28
CA PHE A 36 -8.99 26.67 15.84
C PHE A 36 -10.23 25.92 15.32
N LEU A 37 -10.03 24.76 14.66
CA LEU A 37 -11.12 23.94 14.14
C LEU A 37 -11.76 23.08 15.23
N VAL A 38 -10.95 22.55 16.14
CA VAL A 38 -11.41 21.78 17.30
C VAL A 38 -12.26 22.65 18.25
N LYS A 39 -11.91 23.93 18.39
CA LYS A 39 -12.64 24.89 19.24
C LYS A 39 -14.03 25.27 18.72
N LYS A 40 -14.30 25.03 17.43
CA LYS A 40 -15.57 25.33 16.76
C LYS A 40 -16.60 24.18 16.83
N GLY A 41 -16.30 23.09 17.57
CA GLY A 41 -17.22 21.96 17.79
C GLY A 41 -17.51 21.10 16.56
N ILE A 42 -16.70 21.23 15.52
CA ILE A 42 -16.81 20.39 14.32
C ILE A 42 -15.79 19.26 14.46
N ASP A 43 -16.27 18.08 14.91
CA ASP A 43 -15.46 16.86 14.94
C ASP A 43 -15.12 16.39 13.54
N LEU A 44 -14.05 16.96 12.96
CA LEU A 44 -13.51 16.53 11.67
C LEU A 44 -12.86 15.13 11.74
N THR A 45 -12.77 14.56 12.93
CA THR A 45 -12.22 13.20 13.12
C THR A 45 -12.98 12.13 12.34
N TYR A 46 -14.29 12.33 12.14
CA TYR A 46 -15.11 11.44 11.33
C TYR A 46 -14.76 11.49 9.83
N LEU A 47 -14.34 12.66 9.35
CA LEU A 47 -13.98 12.91 7.95
C LEU A 47 -12.54 12.50 7.62
N LYS A 48 -11.71 12.17 8.61
CA LYS A 48 -10.28 11.86 8.37
C LYS A 48 -10.08 10.73 7.35
N THR A 49 -10.88 9.69 7.42
CA THR A 49 -10.77 8.55 6.51
C THR A 49 -11.09 8.95 5.06
N ILE A 50 -12.16 9.74 4.87
CA ILE A 50 -12.57 10.22 3.55
C ILE A 50 -11.51 11.16 2.97
N VAL A 51 -10.99 12.08 3.78
CA VAL A 51 -9.93 13.01 3.37
C VAL A 51 -8.66 12.24 2.99
N PHE A 52 -8.27 11.24 3.76
CA PHE A 52 -7.08 10.43 3.45
C PHE A 52 -7.25 9.63 2.17
N ILE A 53 -8.39 9.00 1.95
CA ILE A 53 -8.68 8.29 0.70
C ILE A 53 -8.59 9.25 -0.49
N LEU A 54 -9.16 10.44 -0.38
CA LEU A 54 -9.13 11.44 -1.45
C LEU A 54 -7.71 11.93 -1.74
N VAL A 55 -6.92 12.20 -0.71
CA VAL A 55 -5.52 12.62 -0.85
C VAL A 55 -4.67 11.52 -1.47
N ILE A 56 -4.84 10.27 -1.03
CA ILE A 56 -4.12 9.11 -1.57
C ILE A 56 -4.50 8.92 -3.04
N ALA A 57 -5.78 9.02 -3.40
CA ALA A 57 -6.24 8.92 -4.78
C ALA A 57 -5.62 10.00 -5.66
N ALA A 58 -5.61 11.25 -5.22
CA ALA A 58 -4.99 12.36 -5.94
C ALA A 58 -3.48 12.16 -6.13
N LEU A 59 -2.78 11.68 -5.09
CA LEU A 59 -1.35 11.36 -5.14
C LEU A 59 -1.04 10.27 -6.16
N VAL A 60 -1.79 9.17 -6.13
CA VAL A 60 -1.57 8.06 -7.08
C VAL A 60 -1.84 8.52 -8.50
N GLN A 61 -2.85 9.37 -8.73
CA GLN A 61 -3.12 9.94 -10.04
C GLN A 61 -1.98 10.85 -10.52
N PHE A 62 -1.39 11.61 -9.62
CA PHE A 62 -0.19 12.40 -9.92
C PHE A 62 1.01 11.51 -10.28
N VAL A 63 1.25 10.45 -9.51
CA VAL A 63 2.30 9.46 -9.78
C VAL A 63 2.07 8.76 -11.13
N GLU A 64 0.83 8.43 -11.46
CA GLU A 64 0.46 7.85 -12.76
C GLU A 64 0.85 8.76 -13.93
N MET A 65 0.49 10.05 -13.85
CA MET A 65 0.87 11.03 -14.87
C MET A 65 2.38 11.20 -14.99
N PHE A 66 3.08 11.18 -13.85
CA PHE A 66 4.54 11.27 -13.81
C PHE A 66 5.20 10.04 -14.46
N LEU A 67 4.76 8.83 -14.12
CA LEU A 67 5.27 7.58 -14.71
C LEU A 67 5.00 7.51 -16.20
N LYS A 68 3.84 7.93 -16.66
CA LYS A 68 3.48 7.99 -18.08
C LYS A 68 4.43 8.87 -18.89
N LYS A 69 4.91 9.96 -18.28
CA LYS A 69 5.81 10.92 -18.93
C LYS A 69 7.28 10.52 -18.83
N SER A 70 7.72 10.01 -17.68
CA SER A 70 9.13 9.73 -17.38
C SER A 70 9.57 8.33 -17.77
N MET A 71 8.72 7.33 -17.62
CA MET A 71 9.05 5.91 -17.83
C MET A 71 7.91 5.16 -18.54
N PRO A 72 7.71 5.37 -19.85
CA PRO A 72 6.60 4.78 -20.59
C PRO A 72 6.66 3.25 -20.64
N SER A 73 7.85 2.63 -20.60
CA SER A 73 7.99 1.16 -20.57
C SER A 73 7.50 0.56 -19.24
N LEU A 74 7.80 1.23 -18.13
CA LEU A 74 7.32 0.84 -16.80
C LEU A 74 5.81 1.09 -16.68
N TYR A 75 5.31 2.19 -17.24
CA TYR A 75 3.88 2.48 -17.29
C TYR A 75 3.10 1.40 -18.06
N GLN A 76 3.59 0.94 -19.19
CA GLN A 76 2.95 -0.16 -19.96
C GLN A 76 2.92 -1.47 -19.17
N SER A 77 3.96 -1.76 -18.40
CA SER A 77 4.01 -2.97 -17.55
C SER A 77 3.10 -2.86 -16.32
N LEU A 78 2.94 -1.67 -15.77
CA LEU A 78 2.21 -1.38 -14.53
C LEU A 78 0.80 -0.82 -14.76
N GLY A 79 0.46 -0.40 -15.98
CA GLY A 79 -0.72 0.42 -16.29
C GLY A 79 -2.05 -0.13 -15.77
N VAL A 80 -2.23 -1.46 -15.78
CA VAL A 80 -3.42 -2.13 -15.22
C VAL A 80 -3.39 -2.19 -13.69
N TYR A 81 -2.19 -2.14 -13.08
CA TYR A 81 -1.99 -2.28 -11.63
C TYR A 81 -1.96 -0.94 -10.89
N LEU A 82 -1.84 0.19 -11.59
CA LEU A 82 -1.85 1.51 -10.99
C LEU A 82 -3.14 1.84 -10.22
N PRO A 83 -4.35 1.58 -10.77
CA PRO A 83 -5.58 1.71 -9.99
C PRO A 83 -5.63 0.80 -8.76
N LEU A 84 -4.97 -0.37 -8.82
CA LEU A 84 -4.88 -1.29 -7.69
C LEU A 84 -4.03 -0.73 -6.54
N ILE A 85 -3.04 0.12 -6.84
CA ILE A 85 -2.26 0.82 -5.80
C ILE A 85 -3.13 1.83 -5.07
N THR A 86 -4.01 2.54 -5.77
CA THR A 86 -4.93 3.53 -5.18
C THR A 86 -5.90 2.90 -4.18
N THR A 87 -6.41 1.72 -4.51
CA THR A 87 -7.35 0.98 -3.66
C THR A 87 -6.68 0.06 -2.64
N ASN A 88 -5.35 0.15 -2.52
CA ASN A 88 -4.59 -0.70 -1.62
C ASN A 88 -4.81 -0.30 -0.16
N CYS A 89 -5.45 -1.18 0.60
CA CYS A 89 -5.72 -0.99 2.03
C CYS A 89 -4.46 -0.78 2.87
N ALA A 90 -3.30 -1.25 2.43
CA ALA A 90 -2.04 -1.02 3.14
C ALA A 90 -1.67 0.46 3.18
N VAL A 91 -1.88 1.20 2.08
CA VAL A 91 -1.62 2.65 2.02
C VAL A 91 -2.50 3.41 3.00
N LEU A 92 -3.81 3.09 2.99
CA LEU A 92 -4.77 3.70 3.90
C LEU A 92 -4.50 3.29 5.36
N GLY A 93 -4.19 2.02 5.60
CA GLY A 93 -3.89 1.48 6.92
C GLY A 93 -2.69 2.18 7.57
N VAL A 94 -1.62 2.41 6.81
CA VAL A 94 -0.45 3.16 7.29
C VAL A 94 -0.83 4.59 7.66
N ALA A 95 -1.59 5.28 6.82
CA ALA A 95 -2.02 6.65 7.08
C ALA A 95 -2.90 6.76 8.34
N LEU A 96 -3.83 5.81 8.53
CA LEU A 96 -4.68 5.76 9.70
C LEU A 96 -3.89 5.43 10.97
N ASN A 97 -2.97 4.48 10.91
CA ASN A 97 -2.13 4.10 12.04
C ASN A 97 -1.22 5.24 12.48
N CYS A 98 -0.64 5.98 11.55
CA CYS A 98 0.17 7.17 11.88
C CYS A 98 -0.61 8.19 12.71
N VAL A 99 -1.90 8.34 12.45
CA VAL A 99 -2.77 9.24 13.22
C VAL A 99 -3.22 8.60 14.54
N THR A 100 -3.52 7.31 14.53
CA THR A 100 -4.02 6.60 15.72
C THR A 100 -2.95 6.49 16.81
N TYR A 101 -1.70 6.33 16.42
CA TYR A 101 -0.56 6.26 17.35
C TYR A 101 0.12 7.60 17.59
N ASP A 102 -0.42 8.71 17.07
CA ASP A 102 0.12 10.07 17.21
C ASP A 102 1.61 10.18 16.84
N TYR A 103 2.02 9.50 15.78
CA TYR A 103 3.41 9.52 15.33
C TYR A 103 3.83 10.92 14.85
N ASN A 104 5.03 11.31 15.23
CA ASN A 104 5.67 12.48 14.64
C ASN A 104 5.86 12.30 13.12
N LEU A 105 6.00 13.39 12.38
CA LEU A 105 6.14 13.34 10.92
C LEU A 105 7.27 12.40 10.47
N LEU A 106 8.44 12.44 11.15
CA LEU A 106 9.57 11.55 10.85
C LEU A 106 9.26 10.09 11.19
N GLU A 107 8.65 9.83 12.34
CA GLU A 107 8.23 8.49 12.77
C GLU A 107 7.20 7.90 11.80
N GLY A 108 6.24 8.71 11.35
CA GLY A 108 5.25 8.31 10.36
C GLY A 108 5.85 7.93 9.01
N VAL A 109 6.87 8.65 8.55
CA VAL A 109 7.58 8.33 7.31
C VAL A 109 8.38 7.04 7.45
N VAL A 110 9.11 6.86 8.56
CA VAL A 110 9.88 5.63 8.84
C VAL A 110 8.93 4.43 8.97
N TYR A 111 7.81 4.59 9.66
CA TYR A 111 6.79 3.56 9.78
C TYR A 111 6.21 3.18 8.41
N GLY A 112 5.86 4.18 7.60
CA GLY A 112 5.35 3.99 6.25
C GLY A 112 6.34 3.25 5.34
N PHE A 113 7.60 3.67 5.35
CA PHE A 113 8.67 3.02 4.60
C PHE A 113 8.88 1.56 5.02
N SER A 114 8.94 1.30 6.32
CA SER A 114 9.14 -0.06 6.87
C SER A 114 7.98 -0.99 6.51
N THR A 115 6.75 -0.50 6.64
CA THR A 115 5.54 -1.26 6.26
C THR A 115 5.51 -1.56 4.75
N ALA A 116 5.86 -0.57 3.93
CA ALA A 116 5.92 -0.72 2.48
C ALA A 116 7.01 -1.72 2.05
N PHE A 117 8.14 -1.73 2.75
CA PHE A 117 9.21 -2.70 2.51
C PHE A 117 8.78 -4.13 2.87
N GLY A 118 8.06 -4.30 3.99
CA GLY A 118 7.44 -5.60 4.34
C GLY A 118 6.45 -6.09 3.27
N PHE A 119 5.62 -5.19 2.77
CA PHE A 119 4.69 -5.48 1.67
C PHE A 119 5.42 -5.87 0.38
N PHE A 120 6.53 -5.20 0.06
CA PHE A 120 7.38 -5.54 -1.08
C PHE A 120 7.90 -6.98 -0.99
N ILE A 121 8.44 -7.37 0.17
CA ILE A 121 8.93 -8.75 0.39
C ILE A 121 7.79 -9.75 0.19
N ALA A 122 6.62 -9.49 0.76
CA ALA A 122 5.47 -10.37 0.62
C ALA A 122 5.02 -10.56 -0.83
N ILE A 123 4.97 -9.48 -1.62
CA ILE A 123 4.62 -9.55 -3.05
C ILE A 123 5.65 -10.33 -3.86
N VAL A 124 6.94 -10.13 -3.61
CA VAL A 124 8.01 -10.84 -4.31
C VAL A 124 7.97 -12.34 -3.98
N LEU A 125 7.77 -12.69 -2.72
CA LEU A 125 7.60 -14.09 -2.30
C LEU A 125 6.38 -14.73 -2.97
N MET A 126 5.25 -14.01 -3.00
CA MET A 126 4.04 -14.48 -3.67
C MET A 126 4.25 -14.71 -5.16
N ALA A 127 4.97 -13.82 -5.84
CA ALA A 127 5.31 -13.96 -7.25
C ALA A 127 6.21 -15.18 -7.50
N GLY A 128 7.21 -15.42 -6.66
CA GLY A 128 8.09 -16.59 -6.73
C GLY A 128 7.33 -17.90 -6.52
N ILE A 129 6.43 -17.95 -5.56
CA ILE A 129 5.56 -19.12 -5.33
C ILE A 129 4.68 -19.36 -6.55
N ARG A 130 4.08 -18.33 -7.14
CA ARG A 130 3.24 -18.44 -8.35
C ARG A 130 4.02 -18.99 -9.55
N GLU A 131 5.25 -18.54 -9.76
CA GLU A 131 6.12 -19.08 -10.82
C GLU A 131 6.39 -20.56 -10.59
N LYS A 132 6.64 -20.99 -9.37
CA LYS A 132 6.90 -22.39 -9.03
C LYS A 132 5.65 -23.26 -9.18
N ILE A 133 4.50 -22.78 -8.78
CA ILE A 133 3.21 -23.50 -8.87
C ILE A 133 2.81 -23.72 -10.35
N GLU A 134 3.19 -22.85 -11.26
CA GLU A 134 2.85 -22.95 -12.69
C GLU A 134 3.37 -24.25 -13.34
N TYR A 135 4.47 -24.80 -12.81
CA TYR A 135 5.07 -26.06 -13.28
C TYR A 135 4.47 -27.32 -12.62
N ASN A 136 3.59 -27.17 -11.64
CA ASN A 136 2.97 -28.29 -10.93
C ASN A 136 1.64 -28.67 -11.56
N ASP A 137 1.32 -29.98 -11.47
CA ASP A 137 0.04 -30.50 -11.95
C ASP A 137 -1.07 -30.17 -10.97
N ILE A 138 -1.85 -29.13 -11.28
CA ILE A 138 -2.91 -28.63 -10.43
C ILE A 138 -4.25 -29.15 -10.98
N PRO A 139 -5.14 -29.69 -10.13
CA PRO A 139 -6.50 -30.08 -10.53
C PRO A 139 -7.22 -28.90 -11.22
N LYS A 140 -7.99 -29.20 -12.26
CA LYS A 140 -8.68 -28.19 -13.09
C LYS A 140 -9.53 -27.21 -12.29
N THR A 141 -10.13 -27.66 -11.18
CA THR A 141 -10.97 -26.86 -10.29
C THR A 141 -10.21 -25.76 -9.55
N PHE A 142 -8.92 -25.94 -9.29
CA PHE A 142 -8.09 -25.00 -8.55
C PHE A 142 -7.19 -24.15 -9.45
N ARG A 143 -7.21 -24.39 -10.75
CA ARG A 143 -6.40 -23.59 -11.70
C ARG A 143 -6.84 -22.13 -11.73
N GLY A 144 -5.87 -21.24 -11.85
CA GLY A 144 -6.09 -19.79 -12.01
C GLY A 144 -6.14 -19.04 -10.69
N THR A 145 -7.16 -18.24 -10.46
CA THR A 145 -7.29 -17.36 -9.30
C THR A 145 -7.44 -18.13 -7.98
N ALA A 146 -8.07 -19.29 -8.01
CA ALA A 146 -8.34 -20.07 -6.80
C ALA A 146 -7.04 -20.50 -6.09
N ILE A 147 -6.06 -21.01 -6.81
CA ILE A 147 -4.78 -21.43 -6.22
C ILE A 147 -3.97 -20.24 -5.69
N VAL A 148 -4.10 -19.08 -6.33
CA VAL A 148 -3.46 -17.83 -5.88
C VAL A 148 -4.03 -17.38 -4.53
N LEU A 149 -5.36 -17.44 -4.37
CA LEU A 149 -6.02 -17.10 -3.11
C LEU A 149 -5.67 -18.07 -1.98
N ILE A 150 -5.61 -19.37 -2.28
CA ILE A 150 -5.18 -20.39 -1.31
C ILE A 150 -3.74 -20.12 -0.87
N THR A 151 -2.85 -19.81 -1.80
CA THR A 151 -1.46 -19.48 -1.50
C THR A 151 -1.36 -18.22 -0.64
N ALA A 152 -2.15 -17.20 -0.95
CA ALA A 152 -2.19 -15.97 -0.16
C ALA A 152 -2.69 -16.23 1.27
N CYS A 153 -3.69 -17.11 1.43
CA CYS A 153 -4.19 -17.51 2.73
C CYS A 153 -3.12 -18.24 3.56
N LEU A 154 -2.42 -19.20 2.96
CA LEU A 154 -1.32 -19.91 3.62
C LEU A 154 -0.16 -19.00 3.99
N MET A 155 0.21 -18.04 3.12
CA MET A 155 1.19 -17.02 3.43
C MET A 155 0.76 -16.14 4.60
N SER A 156 -0.51 -15.74 4.64
CA SER A 156 -1.06 -14.94 5.74
C SER A 156 -0.93 -15.67 7.09
N ILE A 157 -1.24 -16.96 7.12
CA ILE A 157 -1.06 -17.78 8.31
C ILE A 157 0.42 -17.87 8.72
N ALA A 158 1.32 -18.04 7.76
CA ALA A 158 2.75 -18.07 8.03
C ALA A 158 3.26 -16.74 8.61
N PHE A 159 2.81 -15.62 8.08
CA PHE A 159 3.16 -14.28 8.61
C PHE A 159 2.53 -13.99 9.97
N MET A 160 1.41 -14.63 10.32
CA MET A 160 0.84 -14.55 11.68
C MET A 160 1.80 -15.06 12.77
N GLY A 161 2.76 -15.93 12.41
CA GLY A 161 3.81 -16.39 13.33
C GLY A 161 4.70 -15.25 13.86
N PHE A 162 4.78 -14.11 13.15
CA PHE A 162 5.49 -12.92 13.61
C PHE A 162 4.65 -12.02 14.52
N SER A 163 3.34 -12.27 14.61
CA SER A 163 2.45 -11.53 15.51
C SER A 163 2.77 -11.88 16.97
N GLY A 164 3.15 -10.89 17.76
CA GLY A 164 3.54 -11.09 19.15
C GLY A 164 5.05 -11.19 19.40
N MET A 165 5.88 -10.98 18.40
CA MET A 165 7.34 -10.85 18.57
C MET A 165 7.77 -9.41 18.95
N ILE A 166 6.81 -8.48 19.02
CA ILE A 166 7.00 -7.08 19.40
C ILE A 166 6.29 -6.82 20.72
#